data_e18bf29301687250d34a4b3aa2303827
#
_entry.id   e18bf29301687250d34a4b3aa2303827
#
_cell.length_a   1.000
_cell.length_b   1.000
_cell.length_c   1.000
_cell.angle_alpha   90.00
_cell.angle_beta   90.00
_cell.angle_gamma   90.00
#
_symmetry.space_group_name_H-M   'P 1'
#
loop_
_entity.id
_entity.type
_entity.pdbx_description
1 polymer ?
#
loop_
_entity_poly.entity_id
_entity_poly.type
_entity_poly.pdbx_seq_one_letter_code
_entity_poly.pdbx_strand_id
1 'polypeptide(L)'
;MTAVASPELVKGTPPLREPADLAHHVLLHDDAMELVAGGNAWQRWLETAGIGERVDASRGPRFSSNILSLEAASQKLGVALALRPLVDADLASNRLCAPFDIEMKPQSAYYLVCPEVIAERPAVSAFRKWLLEQV
;
A
#
# COMPACT_ATOMS: atom_id res chain seq x y z
N MET A 1 4.04 -1.21 -4.00
CA MET A 1 2.73 -0.76 -3.47
C MET A 1 1.63 -1.36 -4.31
N THR A 2 0.60 -1.89 -3.68
CA THR A 2 -0.57 -2.50 -4.34
C THR A 2 -1.86 -1.86 -3.83
N ALA A 3 -2.92 -1.90 -4.65
CA ALA A 3 -4.25 -1.50 -4.21
C ALA A 3 -4.88 -2.61 -3.37
N VAL A 4 -5.52 -2.25 -2.26
CA VAL A 4 -6.18 -3.19 -1.35
C VAL A 4 -7.57 -2.70 -0.97
N ALA A 5 -8.50 -3.62 -0.81
CA ALA A 5 -9.88 -3.34 -0.41
C ALA A 5 -10.46 -4.53 0.36
N SER A 6 -11.60 -4.36 1.00
CA SER A 6 -12.31 -5.50 1.56
C SER A 6 -12.84 -6.41 0.45
N PRO A 7 -12.84 -7.75 0.65
CA PRO A 7 -13.41 -8.69 -0.33
C PRO A 7 -14.88 -8.43 -0.65
N GLU A 8 -15.62 -7.87 0.30
CA GLU A 8 -17.03 -7.54 0.11
C GLU A 8 -17.21 -6.31 -0.80
N LEU A 9 -16.32 -5.30 -0.71
CA LEU A 9 -16.35 -4.17 -1.62
C LEU A 9 -16.02 -4.62 -3.05
N VAL A 10 -15.03 -5.49 -3.21
CA VAL A 10 -14.62 -6.02 -4.52
C VAL A 10 -15.76 -6.76 -5.22
N LYS A 11 -16.57 -7.52 -4.47
CA LYS A 11 -17.73 -8.27 -4.97
C LYS A 11 -19.02 -7.46 -4.98
N GLY A 12 -19.00 -6.23 -4.48
CA GLY A 12 -20.16 -5.37 -4.31
C GLY A 12 -20.75 -4.82 -5.61
N THR A 13 -21.52 -3.76 -5.45
CA THR A 13 -22.13 -3.04 -6.59
C THR A 13 -21.84 -1.55 -6.42
N PRO A 14 -21.12 -0.92 -7.36
CA PRO A 14 -20.45 -1.53 -8.53
C PRO A 14 -19.32 -2.50 -8.13
N PRO A 15 -19.05 -3.55 -8.94
CA PRO A 15 -17.94 -4.47 -8.66
C PRO A 15 -16.58 -3.81 -8.96
N LEU A 16 -15.52 -4.33 -8.33
CA LEU A 16 -14.15 -3.90 -8.57
C LEU A 16 -13.36 -5.05 -9.22
N ARG A 17 -13.46 -5.21 -10.55
CA ARG A 17 -12.89 -6.33 -11.31
C ARG A 17 -11.65 -5.96 -12.09
N GLU A 18 -11.59 -4.73 -12.58
CA GLU A 18 -10.47 -4.19 -13.34
C GLU A 18 -10.09 -2.80 -12.81
N PRO A 19 -8.86 -2.33 -13.07
CA PRO A 19 -8.42 -1.03 -12.56
C PRO A 19 -9.31 0.15 -12.94
N ALA A 20 -9.96 0.11 -14.11
CA ALA A 20 -10.88 1.16 -14.56
C ALA A 20 -12.12 1.31 -13.66
N ASP A 21 -12.52 0.25 -12.94
CA ASP A 21 -13.65 0.29 -12.02
C ASP A 21 -13.39 1.23 -10.83
N LEU A 22 -12.13 1.57 -10.55
CA LEU A 22 -11.77 2.56 -9.52
C LEU A 22 -12.44 3.92 -9.73
N ALA A 23 -12.84 4.25 -10.94
CA ALA A 23 -13.63 5.46 -11.22
C ALA A 23 -14.97 5.52 -10.44
N HIS A 24 -15.48 4.36 -10.03
CA HIS A 24 -16.74 4.21 -9.29
C HIS A 24 -16.55 3.96 -7.80
N HIS A 25 -15.30 3.94 -7.32
CA HIS A 25 -14.96 3.68 -5.92
C HIS A 25 -14.26 4.86 -5.27
N VAL A 26 -14.32 4.92 -3.95
CA VAL A 26 -13.60 5.94 -3.16
C VAL A 26 -12.13 5.55 -3.07
N LEU A 27 -11.24 6.46 -3.43
CA LEU A 27 -9.79 6.31 -3.23
C LEU A 27 -9.43 6.84 -1.85
N LEU A 28 -8.85 5.99 -1.02
CA LEU A 28 -8.41 6.36 0.33
C LEU A 28 -6.95 6.81 0.25
N HIS A 29 -6.72 8.08 0.54
CA HIS A 29 -5.38 8.67 0.53
C HIS A 29 -4.71 8.54 1.88
N ASP A 30 -3.39 8.49 1.88
CA ASP A 30 -2.57 8.28 3.07
C ASP A 30 -1.27 9.07 2.95
N ASP A 31 -1.04 9.97 3.88
CA ASP A 31 0.13 10.85 3.85
C ASP A 31 1.45 10.07 3.92
N ALA A 32 1.49 8.92 4.63
CA ALA A 32 2.67 8.08 4.67
C ALA A 32 2.93 7.40 3.32
N MET A 33 1.88 6.92 2.64
CA MET A 33 2.02 6.33 1.30
C MET A 33 2.35 7.37 0.24
N GLU A 34 1.85 8.60 0.36
CA GLU A 34 2.26 9.72 -0.48
C GLU A 34 3.77 9.95 -0.38
N LEU A 35 4.31 9.99 0.84
CA LEU A 35 5.74 10.16 1.08
C LEU A 35 6.56 9.01 0.50
N VAL A 36 6.14 7.77 0.73
CA VAL A 36 6.79 6.54 0.23
C VAL A 36 6.78 6.48 -1.30
N ALA A 37 5.70 6.94 -1.92
CA ALA A 37 5.58 7.02 -3.37
C ALA A 37 6.39 8.16 -3.99
N GLY A 38 6.85 9.14 -3.21
CA GLY A 38 7.46 10.38 -3.72
C GLY A 38 6.43 11.40 -4.20
N GLY A 39 5.26 11.41 -3.60
CA GLY A 39 4.11 12.25 -3.93
C GLY A 39 3.14 11.61 -4.93
N ASN A 40 1.91 12.06 -4.88
CA ASN A 40 0.83 11.64 -5.79
C ASN A 40 0.71 10.11 -5.94
N ALA A 41 0.63 9.39 -4.80
CA ALA A 41 0.66 7.93 -4.78
C ALA A 41 -0.40 7.28 -5.69
N TRP A 42 -1.66 7.74 -5.61
CA TRP A 42 -2.73 7.24 -6.48
C TRP A 42 -2.49 7.58 -7.95
N GLN A 43 -2.09 8.81 -8.27
CA GLN A 43 -1.81 9.19 -9.66
C GLN A 43 -0.77 8.26 -10.28
N ARG A 44 0.33 8.03 -9.57
CA ARG A 44 1.43 7.16 -10.04
C ARG A 44 1.03 5.70 -10.14
N TRP A 45 0.20 5.22 -9.22
CA TRP A 45 -0.31 3.87 -9.29
C TRP A 45 -1.24 3.68 -10.51
N LEU A 46 -2.14 4.64 -10.76
CA LEU A 46 -3.04 4.64 -11.93
C LEU A 46 -2.27 4.73 -13.25
N GLU A 47 -1.19 5.49 -13.29
CA GLU A 47 -0.26 5.53 -14.45
C GLU A 47 0.41 4.17 -14.65
N THR A 48 0.87 3.51 -13.57
CA THR A 48 1.44 2.16 -13.63
C THR A 48 0.41 1.14 -14.14
N ALA A 49 -0.85 1.33 -13.78
CA ALA A 49 -1.98 0.52 -14.25
C ALA A 49 -2.43 0.86 -15.70
N GLY A 50 -1.86 1.90 -16.33
CA GLY A 50 -2.21 2.33 -17.69
C GLY A 50 -3.56 3.04 -17.81
N ILE A 51 -4.09 3.59 -16.71
CA ILE A 51 -5.42 4.22 -16.64
C ILE A 51 -5.41 5.62 -16.01
N GLY A 52 -4.25 6.30 -15.96
CA GLY A 52 -4.07 7.56 -15.27
C GLY A 52 -5.03 8.68 -15.64
N GLU A 53 -5.53 8.69 -16.88
CA GLU A 53 -6.49 9.70 -17.36
C GLU A 53 -7.98 9.31 -17.15
N ARG A 54 -8.25 8.07 -16.73
CA ARG A 54 -9.62 7.53 -16.60
C ARG A 54 -10.20 7.69 -15.21
N VAL A 55 -9.35 7.87 -14.22
CA VAL A 55 -9.72 7.94 -12.80
C VAL A 55 -9.16 9.22 -12.22
N ASP A 56 -10.02 10.02 -11.58
CA ASP A 56 -9.58 11.22 -10.87
C ASP A 56 -8.86 10.83 -9.58
N ALA A 57 -7.54 10.84 -9.62
CA ALA A 57 -6.65 10.48 -8.51
C ALA A 57 -6.72 11.46 -7.31
N SER A 58 -7.37 12.61 -7.43
CA SER A 58 -7.46 13.61 -6.36
C SER A 58 -8.64 13.39 -5.42
N ARG A 59 -9.60 12.56 -5.81
CA ARG A 59 -10.85 12.35 -5.08
C ARG A 59 -10.69 11.39 -3.92
N GLY A 60 -11.35 11.69 -2.82
CA GLY A 60 -11.47 10.81 -1.66
C GLY A 60 -10.88 11.40 -0.38
N PRO A 61 -11.18 10.78 0.75
CA PRO A 61 -10.69 11.23 2.04
C PRO A 61 -9.18 10.97 2.20
N ARG A 62 -8.55 11.78 3.02
CA ARG A 62 -7.12 11.70 3.34
C ARG A 62 -6.93 11.33 4.80
N PHE A 63 -6.02 10.40 5.05
CA PHE A 63 -5.64 9.91 6.37
C PHE A 63 -4.20 10.26 6.67
N SER A 64 -3.90 10.59 7.91
CA SER A 64 -2.54 10.87 8.38
C SER A 64 -1.75 9.60 8.73
N SER A 65 -2.37 8.43 8.66
CA SER A 65 -1.78 7.16 9.08
C SER A 65 -2.25 6.01 8.20
N ASN A 66 -1.32 5.16 7.78
CA ASN A 66 -1.62 3.96 7.00
C ASN A 66 -2.56 2.99 7.73
N ILE A 67 -2.45 2.90 9.05
CA ILE A 67 -3.35 2.05 9.86
C ILE A 67 -4.81 2.49 9.68
N LEU A 68 -5.07 3.80 9.67
CA LEU A 68 -6.43 4.34 9.53
C LEU A 68 -6.97 4.15 8.12
N SER A 69 -6.14 4.32 7.09
CA SER A 69 -6.56 4.10 5.70
C SER A 69 -6.86 2.63 5.43
N LEU A 70 -6.06 1.70 5.98
CA LEU A 70 -6.29 0.25 5.87
C LEU A 70 -7.52 -0.20 6.67
N GLU A 71 -7.74 0.38 7.85
CA GLU A 71 -8.96 0.12 8.62
C GLU A 71 -10.19 0.58 7.84
N ALA A 72 -10.17 1.78 7.26
CA ALA A 72 -11.25 2.28 6.41
C ALA A 72 -11.50 1.36 5.19
N ALA A 73 -10.44 0.85 4.55
CA ALA A 73 -10.56 -0.10 3.45
C ALA A 73 -11.21 -1.42 3.90
N SER A 74 -10.84 -1.94 5.07
CA SER A 74 -11.42 -3.16 5.63
C SER A 74 -12.91 -3.00 5.96
N GLN A 75 -13.33 -1.78 6.31
CA GLN A 75 -14.73 -1.41 6.58
C GLN A 75 -15.51 -1.03 5.31
N LYS A 76 -15.02 -1.35 4.12
CA LYS A 76 -15.68 -1.10 2.81
C LYS A 76 -15.82 0.38 2.43
N LEU A 77 -15.08 1.28 3.08
CA LEU A 77 -15.18 2.71 2.80
C LEU A 77 -14.47 3.13 1.51
N GLY A 78 -13.65 2.24 0.93
CA GLY A 78 -12.95 2.50 -0.32
C GLY A 78 -11.78 1.55 -0.56
N VAL A 79 -10.91 1.97 -1.46
CA VAL A 79 -9.69 1.27 -1.86
C VAL A 79 -8.48 2.06 -1.36
N ALA A 80 -7.52 1.40 -0.70
CA ALA A 80 -6.29 2.01 -0.22
C ALA A 80 -5.08 1.51 -0.99
N LEU A 81 -3.98 2.27 -0.96
CA LEU A 81 -2.66 1.80 -1.40
C LEU A 81 -1.84 1.36 -0.19
N ALA A 82 -1.15 0.24 -0.33
CA ALA A 82 -0.34 -0.32 0.74
C ALA A 82 0.97 -0.93 0.23
N LEU A 83 1.98 -0.95 1.10
CA LEU A 83 3.15 -1.80 0.92
C LEU A 83 2.80 -3.23 1.33
N ARG A 84 3.21 -4.21 0.52
CA ARG A 84 2.94 -5.64 0.78
C ARG A 84 3.26 -6.07 2.22
N PRO A 85 4.45 -5.82 2.77
CA PRO A 85 4.76 -6.27 4.12
C PRO A 85 3.83 -5.72 5.21
N LEU A 86 3.17 -4.57 4.97
CA LEU A 86 2.25 -3.98 5.94
C LEU A 86 0.85 -4.60 5.92
N VAL A 87 0.50 -5.32 4.86
CA VAL A 87 -0.84 -5.89 4.66
C VAL A 87 -0.86 -7.41 4.53
N ASP A 88 0.29 -8.08 4.59
CA ASP A 88 0.36 -9.53 4.42
C ASP A 88 -0.51 -10.29 5.44
N ALA A 89 -0.58 -9.85 6.68
CA ALA A 89 -1.45 -10.43 7.69
C ALA A 89 -2.95 -10.23 7.36
N ASP A 90 -3.33 -9.07 6.83
CA ASP A 90 -4.70 -8.76 6.42
C ASP A 90 -5.11 -9.54 5.17
N LEU A 91 -4.17 -9.72 4.23
CA LEU A 91 -4.38 -10.55 3.05
C LEU A 91 -4.52 -12.03 3.43
N ALA A 92 -3.65 -12.53 4.31
CA ALA A 92 -3.69 -13.93 4.79
C ALA A 92 -4.97 -14.25 5.56
N SER A 93 -5.47 -13.30 6.35
CA SER A 93 -6.75 -13.43 7.09
C SER A 93 -8.00 -13.11 6.26
N ASN A 94 -7.82 -12.74 4.99
CA ASN A 94 -8.90 -12.31 4.09
C ASN A 94 -9.70 -11.09 4.61
N ARG A 95 -9.11 -10.30 5.50
CA ARG A 95 -9.68 -9.00 5.94
C ARG A 95 -9.58 -7.95 4.83
N LEU A 96 -8.50 -8.00 4.08
CA LEU A 96 -8.29 -7.27 2.83
C LEU A 96 -7.95 -8.25 1.69
N CYS A 97 -8.13 -7.80 0.47
CA CYS A 97 -7.61 -8.48 -0.73
C CYS A 97 -6.99 -7.45 -1.68
N ALA A 98 -6.06 -7.91 -2.51
CA ALA A 98 -5.53 -7.15 -3.62
C ALA A 98 -6.33 -7.51 -4.88
N PRO A 99 -7.24 -6.63 -5.35
CA PRO A 99 -8.12 -6.97 -6.47
C PRO A 99 -7.38 -7.03 -7.81
N PHE A 100 -6.18 -6.49 -7.89
CA PHE A 100 -5.38 -6.40 -9.11
C PHE A 100 -3.97 -6.94 -8.88
N ASP A 101 -3.43 -7.63 -9.88
CA ASP A 101 -2.03 -8.07 -9.93
C ASP A 101 -1.14 -6.94 -10.50
N ILE A 102 -1.17 -5.80 -9.81
CA ILE A 102 -0.41 -4.59 -10.19
C ILE A 102 0.36 -4.10 -8.98
N GLU A 103 1.67 -4.02 -9.12
CA GLU A 103 2.56 -3.49 -8.10
C GLU A 103 3.37 -2.31 -8.63
N MET A 104 3.23 -1.16 -7.96
CA MET A 104 4.07 0.00 -8.18
C MET A 104 5.28 -0.06 -7.24
N LYS A 105 6.48 0.13 -7.76
CA LYS A 105 7.69 0.24 -6.93
C LYS A 105 7.67 1.55 -6.13
N PRO A 106 7.88 1.50 -4.80
CA PRO A 106 8.05 2.71 -4.00
C PRO A 106 9.32 3.44 -4.40
N GLN A 107 9.36 4.76 -4.20
CA GLN A 107 10.60 5.55 -4.39
C GLN A 107 11.48 5.57 -3.14
N SER A 108 10.89 5.27 -1.99
CA SER A 108 11.60 5.17 -0.71
C SER A 108 11.85 3.71 -0.34
N ALA A 109 12.91 3.48 0.44
CA ALA A 109 13.23 2.18 0.99
C ALA A 109 13.38 2.26 2.50
N TYR A 110 13.21 1.14 3.19
CA TYR A 110 13.57 1.01 4.59
C TYR A 110 15.08 0.79 4.69
N TYR A 111 15.71 1.49 5.63
CA TYR A 111 17.14 1.38 5.89
C TYR A 111 17.37 0.94 7.34
N LEU A 112 18.20 -0.08 7.52
CA LEU A 112 18.76 -0.40 8.82
C LEU A 112 19.99 0.48 9.05
N VAL A 113 19.91 1.39 10.01
CA VAL A 113 20.97 2.35 10.31
C VAL A 113 21.56 2.03 11.69
N CYS A 114 22.88 1.97 11.78
CA CYS A 114 23.59 1.86 13.05
C CYS A 114 24.87 2.71 13.00
N PRO A 115 25.37 3.18 14.16
CA PRO A 115 26.68 3.85 14.22
C PRO A 115 27.79 2.92 13.72
N GLU A 116 28.71 3.44 12.92
CA GLU A 116 29.80 2.68 12.32
C GLU A 116 30.65 1.95 13.38
N VAL A 117 30.90 2.62 14.51
CA VAL A 117 31.69 2.09 15.65
C VAL A 117 31.14 0.78 16.22
N ILE A 118 29.85 0.52 16.07
CA ILE A 118 29.21 -0.71 16.60
C ILE A 118 28.77 -1.68 15.50
N ALA A 119 28.90 -1.31 14.24
CA ALA A 119 28.40 -2.10 13.09
C ALA A 119 28.95 -3.53 13.08
N GLU A 120 30.22 -3.69 13.44
CA GLU A 120 30.93 -4.99 13.46
C GLU A 120 30.79 -5.76 14.78
N ARG A 121 30.06 -5.23 15.78
CA ARG A 121 29.82 -5.99 17.02
C ARG A 121 29.00 -7.26 16.68
N PRO A 122 29.40 -8.43 17.29
CA PRO A 122 28.74 -9.71 16.95
C PRO A 122 27.22 -9.69 17.05
N ALA A 123 26.67 -9.05 18.10
CA ALA A 123 25.22 -8.94 18.30
C ALA A 123 24.54 -8.09 17.20
N VAL A 124 25.17 -6.96 16.80
CA VAL A 124 24.63 -6.07 15.76
C VAL A 124 24.69 -6.77 14.39
N SER A 125 25.81 -7.42 14.10
CA SER A 125 26.00 -8.17 12.86
C SER A 125 25.01 -9.34 12.76
N ALA A 126 24.80 -10.09 13.84
CA ALA A 126 23.83 -11.18 13.91
C ALA A 126 22.38 -10.69 13.70
N PHE A 127 22.00 -9.59 14.36
CA PHE A 127 20.69 -8.98 14.20
C PHE A 127 20.48 -8.48 12.76
N ARG A 128 21.46 -7.78 12.18
CA ARG A 128 21.43 -7.32 10.79
C ARG A 128 21.20 -8.48 9.82
N LYS A 129 21.98 -9.56 9.98
CA LYS A 129 21.85 -10.75 9.16
C LYS A 129 20.44 -11.36 9.27
N TRP A 130 19.98 -11.58 10.52
CA TRP A 130 18.64 -12.12 10.76
C TRP A 130 17.55 -11.25 10.12
N LEU A 131 17.61 -9.92 10.26
CA LEU A 131 16.60 -9.01 9.71
C LEU A 131 16.56 -9.06 8.18
N LEU A 132 17.73 -9.12 7.52
CA LEU A 132 17.82 -9.23 6.07
C LEU A 132 17.32 -10.58 5.52
N GLU A 133 17.24 -11.60 6.36
CA GLU A 133 16.67 -12.91 6.00
C GLU A 133 15.12 -12.93 6.12
N GLN A 134 14.50 -11.88 6.71
CA GLN A 134 13.04 -11.77 6.88
C GLN A 134 12.35 -11.00 5.74
N VAL A 135 13.11 -10.40 4.80
CA VAL A 135 12.61 -9.53 3.72
C VAL A 135 12.94 -10.06 2.33
#